data_bdd2b0461d1953e1d0d6f6316dcda6b0
#
_entry.id   bdd2b0461d1953e1d0d6f6316dcda6b0
#
_cell.length_a   1.000
_cell.length_b   1.000
_cell.length_c   1.000
_cell.angle_alpha   90.00
_cell.angle_beta   90.00
_cell.angle_gamma   90.00
#
_symmetry.space_group_name_H-M   'P 1'
#
loop_
_entity.id
_entity.type
_entity.pdbx_description
1 polymer ?
#
loop_
_entity_poly.entity_id
_entity_poly.type
_entity_poly.pdbx_seq_one_letter_code
_entity_poly.pdbx_strand_id
1 'polypeptide(L)'
;MHNPFSLYGKTILITGASSGIGRAIAIACSQMKANVIITARNQQRLQETFELLEGEGNIQIIADLSDINQLSDLVKKLPKLDGVASNAGIVRTLITQVSEANDVSEIFKINTFAPIHLIQFLLQNKKLNKNASIVFLSSISGVYCGAIGGSLYGSSKAALDGFSKALALEVASRGIRVNTVNPGMVNTGIFDRTSISQDQLEEDLKNYPLKRYGKTSDIAYAVIYLLSDVAEWITGTSLLIDGGFTLK
;
A
#
# COMPACT_ATOMS: atom_id res chain seq x y z
N MET A 1 12.03 26.54 -7.95
CA MET A 1 12.66 25.34 -8.53
C MET A 1 11.57 24.36 -8.93
N HIS A 2 11.59 23.81 -10.15
CA HIS A 2 10.61 22.80 -10.59
C HIS A 2 10.90 21.48 -9.86
N ASN A 3 9.93 20.95 -9.11
CA ASN A 3 10.03 19.62 -8.48
C ASN A 3 9.34 18.60 -9.39
N PRO A 4 10.07 17.69 -10.06
CA PRO A 4 9.47 16.73 -10.98
C PRO A 4 8.60 15.67 -10.28
N PHE A 5 8.78 15.47 -8.96
CA PHE A 5 7.97 14.56 -8.15
C PHE A 5 6.74 15.23 -7.53
N SER A 6 6.46 16.49 -7.88
CA SER A 6 5.30 17.22 -7.37
C SER A 6 4.00 16.49 -7.67
N LEU A 7 3.12 16.45 -6.68
CA LEU A 7 1.75 15.96 -6.82
C LEU A 7 0.75 17.11 -6.77
N TYR A 8 1.22 18.34 -7.05
CA TYR A 8 0.37 19.53 -7.04
C TYR A 8 -0.86 19.37 -7.95
N GLY A 9 -2.03 19.66 -7.39
CA GLY A 9 -3.31 19.54 -8.09
C GLY A 9 -3.85 18.12 -8.22
N LYS A 10 -3.11 17.10 -7.79
CA LYS A 10 -3.56 15.70 -7.81
C LYS A 10 -4.34 15.37 -6.54
N THR A 11 -5.42 14.60 -6.70
CA THR A 11 -6.20 14.03 -5.59
C THR A 11 -5.85 12.55 -5.44
N ILE A 12 -5.29 12.18 -4.28
CA ILE A 12 -4.74 10.85 -4.03
C ILE A 12 -5.47 10.18 -2.86
N LEU A 13 -6.02 8.99 -3.09
CA LEU A 13 -6.59 8.14 -2.04
C LEU A 13 -5.51 7.24 -1.45
N ILE A 14 -5.40 7.22 -0.11
CA ILE A 14 -4.48 6.33 0.61
C ILE A 14 -5.27 5.48 1.60
N THR A 15 -5.19 4.16 1.45
CA THR A 15 -5.85 3.22 2.36
C THR A 15 -4.91 2.71 3.44
N GLY A 16 -5.44 2.38 4.62
CA GLY A 16 -4.62 1.96 5.76
C GLY A 16 -3.70 3.05 6.29
N ALA A 17 -4.14 4.32 6.19
CA ALA A 17 -3.32 5.48 6.50
C ALA A 17 -3.20 5.80 8.01
N SER A 18 -3.80 5.00 8.91
CA SER A 18 -3.77 5.26 10.35
C SER A 18 -2.42 4.96 11.02
N SER A 19 -1.47 4.31 10.34
CA SER A 19 -0.15 3.97 10.90
C SER A 19 0.85 3.53 9.83
N GLY A 20 2.10 3.36 10.23
CA GLY A 20 3.14 2.70 9.45
C GLY A 20 3.36 3.31 8.06
N ILE A 21 3.44 2.45 7.06
CA ILE A 21 3.71 2.84 5.67
C ILE A 21 2.60 3.74 5.14
N GLY A 22 1.32 3.43 5.39
CA GLY A 22 0.20 4.23 4.91
C GLY A 22 0.19 5.65 5.48
N ARG A 23 0.50 5.84 6.77
CA ARG A 23 0.69 7.16 7.39
C ARG A 23 1.84 7.92 6.71
N ALA A 24 2.97 7.26 6.50
CA ALA A 24 4.13 7.89 5.85
C ALA A 24 3.83 8.31 4.40
N ILE A 25 3.10 7.48 3.64
CA ILE A 25 2.66 7.82 2.28
C ILE A 25 1.75 9.06 2.32
N ALA A 26 0.78 9.10 3.25
CA ALA A 26 -0.16 10.21 3.35
C ALA A 26 0.56 11.54 3.64
N ILE A 27 1.45 11.56 4.63
CA ILE A 27 2.25 12.73 4.99
C ILE A 27 3.12 13.15 3.79
N ALA A 28 3.84 12.22 3.19
CA ALA A 28 4.74 12.54 2.08
C ALA A 28 3.99 13.02 0.83
N CYS A 29 2.80 12.49 0.52
CA CYS A 29 1.95 13.00 -0.57
C CYS A 29 1.47 14.42 -0.31
N SER A 30 1.06 14.76 0.93
CA SER A 30 0.64 16.12 1.29
C SER A 30 1.82 17.12 1.16
N GLN A 31 3.03 16.73 1.57
CA GLN A 31 4.26 17.50 1.40
C GLN A 31 4.60 17.74 -0.07
N MET A 32 4.25 16.79 -0.96
CA MET A 32 4.35 16.96 -2.41
C MET A 32 3.17 17.75 -3.01
N LYS A 33 2.34 18.38 -2.18
CA LYS A 33 1.21 19.26 -2.55
C LYS A 33 0.02 18.53 -3.18
N ALA A 34 -0.18 17.23 -2.88
CA ALA A 34 -1.42 16.54 -3.22
C ALA A 34 -2.56 16.93 -2.29
N ASN A 35 -3.80 16.88 -2.80
CA ASN A 35 -4.99 16.75 -1.96
C ASN A 35 -5.12 15.29 -1.55
N VAL A 36 -4.96 15.00 -0.27
CA VAL A 36 -4.88 13.64 0.24
C VAL A 36 -6.21 13.22 0.85
N ILE A 37 -6.73 12.07 0.40
CA ILE A 37 -7.88 11.42 1.02
C ILE A 37 -7.37 10.18 1.75
N ILE A 38 -7.53 10.16 3.07
CA ILE A 38 -7.07 9.05 3.91
C ILE A 38 -8.25 8.23 4.44
N THR A 39 -8.06 6.89 4.47
CA THR A 39 -9.07 6.00 5.06
C THR A 39 -8.45 4.89 5.89
N ALA A 40 -9.09 4.56 6.99
CA ALA A 40 -8.79 3.43 7.86
C ALA A 40 -9.97 3.17 8.81
N ARG A 41 -9.92 2.06 9.58
CA ARG A 41 -10.93 1.66 10.56
C ARG A 41 -10.82 2.40 11.90
N ASN A 42 -9.59 2.69 12.33
CA ASN A 42 -9.34 3.31 13.62
C ASN A 42 -9.42 4.83 13.49
N GLN A 43 -10.50 5.41 14.00
CA GLN A 43 -10.79 6.84 13.94
C GLN A 43 -9.71 7.68 14.60
N GLN A 44 -9.31 7.34 15.83
CA GLN A 44 -8.35 8.13 16.58
C GLN A 44 -6.99 8.21 15.85
N ARG A 45 -6.44 7.05 15.45
CA ARG A 45 -5.16 7.01 14.74
C ARG A 45 -5.23 7.65 13.34
N LEU A 46 -6.40 7.62 12.71
CA LEU A 46 -6.60 8.27 11.43
C LEU A 46 -6.61 9.79 11.61
N GLN A 47 -7.24 10.29 12.68
CA GLN A 47 -7.22 11.70 13.07
C GLN A 47 -5.79 12.17 13.36
N GLU A 48 -5.00 11.40 14.12
CA GLU A 48 -3.58 11.71 14.37
C GLU A 48 -2.79 11.86 13.06
N THR A 49 -3.09 11.01 12.06
CA THR A 49 -2.46 11.13 10.74
C THR A 49 -2.94 12.37 10.00
N PHE A 50 -4.24 12.65 10.07
CA PHE A 50 -4.85 13.80 9.40
C PHE A 50 -4.26 15.13 9.86
N GLU A 51 -3.99 15.26 11.14
CA GLU A 51 -3.37 16.45 11.77
C GLU A 51 -1.92 16.68 11.33
N LEU A 52 -1.26 15.67 10.77
CA LEU A 52 0.10 15.76 10.24
C LEU A 52 0.15 16.11 8.75
N LEU A 53 -1.00 16.17 8.06
CA LEU A 53 -1.05 16.47 6.65
C LEU A 53 -0.87 17.96 6.39
N GLU A 54 -0.09 18.29 5.36
CA GLU A 54 0.05 19.67 4.88
C GLU A 54 -1.02 20.01 3.84
N GLY A 55 -1.46 21.29 3.80
CA GLY A 55 -2.43 21.80 2.82
C GLY A 55 -3.88 21.68 3.31
N GLU A 56 -4.79 22.37 2.60
CA GLU A 56 -6.20 22.55 3.05
C GLU A 56 -7.19 21.55 2.42
N GLY A 57 -6.84 20.91 1.31
CA GLY A 57 -7.74 20.04 0.53
C GLY A 57 -7.81 18.58 1.01
N ASN A 58 -7.30 18.28 2.21
CA ASN A 58 -7.23 16.91 2.72
C ASN A 58 -8.57 16.46 3.32
N ILE A 59 -8.87 15.17 3.19
CA ILE A 59 -10.11 14.56 3.69
C ILE A 59 -9.78 13.26 4.41
N GLN A 60 -10.47 12.99 5.53
CA GLN A 60 -10.46 11.69 6.17
C GLN A 60 -11.83 11.03 6.10
N ILE A 61 -11.87 9.73 5.80
CA ILE A 61 -13.10 8.93 5.76
C ILE A 61 -12.85 7.62 6.52
N ILE A 62 -13.64 7.38 7.54
CA ILE A 62 -13.55 6.14 8.32
C ILE A 62 -14.30 5.06 7.56
N ALA A 63 -13.64 3.95 7.26
CA ALA A 63 -14.27 2.79 6.64
C ALA A 63 -13.50 1.49 6.95
N ASP A 64 -14.22 0.41 7.15
CA ASP A 64 -13.70 -0.94 7.10
C ASP A 64 -13.77 -1.46 5.65
N LEU A 65 -12.62 -1.53 4.99
CA LEU A 65 -12.54 -1.98 3.61
C LEU A 65 -12.84 -3.47 3.42
N SER A 66 -12.84 -4.24 4.50
CA SER A 66 -13.28 -5.64 4.47
C SER A 66 -14.80 -5.78 4.43
N ASP A 67 -15.56 -4.74 4.78
CA ASP A 67 -17.00 -4.66 4.61
C ASP A 67 -17.33 -4.05 3.24
N ILE A 68 -17.94 -4.86 2.38
CA ILE A 68 -18.24 -4.48 0.99
C ILE A 68 -19.20 -3.29 0.91
N ASN A 69 -20.10 -3.14 1.89
CA ASN A 69 -21.06 -2.04 1.92
C ASN A 69 -20.36 -0.72 2.31
N GLN A 70 -19.52 -0.75 3.35
CA GLN A 70 -18.72 0.41 3.74
C GLN A 70 -17.74 0.83 2.63
N LEU A 71 -17.16 -0.15 1.93
CA LEU A 71 -16.29 0.11 0.78
C LEU A 71 -17.06 0.77 -0.37
N SER A 72 -18.26 0.30 -0.69
CA SER A 72 -19.13 0.90 -1.69
C SER A 72 -19.52 2.34 -1.32
N ASP A 73 -19.87 2.57 -0.06
CA ASP A 73 -20.27 3.89 0.44
C ASP A 73 -19.08 4.86 0.50
N LEU A 74 -17.89 4.37 0.82
CA LEU A 74 -16.65 5.13 0.69
C LEU A 74 -16.49 5.63 -0.75
N VAL A 75 -16.55 4.72 -1.74
CA VAL A 75 -16.34 5.08 -3.15
C VAL A 75 -17.36 6.08 -3.66
N LYS A 76 -18.63 6.00 -3.25
CA LYS A 76 -19.67 6.97 -3.61
C LYS A 76 -19.30 8.40 -3.17
N LYS A 77 -18.71 8.54 -1.97
CA LYS A 77 -18.32 9.84 -1.38
C LYS A 77 -17.04 10.44 -1.99
N LEU A 78 -16.22 9.63 -2.66
CA LEU A 78 -14.96 10.11 -3.25
C LEU A 78 -15.20 11.06 -4.43
N PRO A 79 -14.40 12.11 -4.60
CA PRO A 79 -14.29 12.83 -5.87
C PRO A 79 -13.62 11.94 -6.92
N LYS A 80 -13.33 12.49 -8.09
CA LYS A 80 -12.43 11.84 -9.05
C LYS A 80 -11.00 11.88 -8.53
N LEU A 81 -10.28 10.79 -8.72
CA LEU A 81 -8.93 10.57 -8.20
C LEU A 81 -7.90 10.56 -9.33
N ASP A 82 -6.75 11.15 -9.07
CA ASP A 82 -5.56 11.09 -9.91
C ASP A 82 -4.61 9.98 -9.47
N GLY A 83 -4.81 9.45 -8.26
CA GLY A 83 -4.03 8.31 -7.79
C GLY A 83 -4.65 7.56 -6.61
N VAL A 84 -4.19 6.33 -6.45
CA VAL A 84 -4.57 5.44 -5.34
C VAL A 84 -3.33 4.74 -4.82
N ALA A 85 -3.04 4.89 -3.53
CA ALA A 85 -2.09 4.05 -2.81
C ALA A 85 -2.88 3.04 -1.95
N SER A 86 -3.03 1.84 -2.47
CA SER A 86 -3.76 0.75 -1.80
C SER A 86 -2.83 0.01 -0.86
N ASN A 87 -2.76 0.48 0.41
CA ASN A 87 -1.82 0.00 1.41
C ASN A 87 -2.49 -0.84 2.51
N ALA A 88 -3.79 -0.70 2.76
CA ALA A 88 -4.48 -1.44 3.82
C ALA A 88 -4.18 -2.95 3.73
N GLY A 89 -3.78 -3.54 4.86
CA GLY A 89 -3.47 -4.96 4.95
C GLY A 89 -3.14 -5.39 6.37
N ILE A 90 -3.12 -6.69 6.57
CA ILE A 90 -2.71 -7.33 7.83
C ILE A 90 -1.59 -8.33 7.56
N VAL A 91 -0.72 -8.50 8.55
CA VAL A 91 0.27 -9.57 8.58
C VAL A 91 -0.15 -10.56 9.66
N ARG A 92 -0.10 -11.83 9.32
CA ARG A 92 -0.31 -12.92 10.27
C ARG A 92 0.65 -14.04 9.94
N THR A 93 1.48 -14.43 10.90
CA THR A 93 2.43 -15.54 10.75
C THR A 93 1.76 -16.78 11.33
N LEU A 94 1.43 -17.74 10.45
CA LEU A 94 0.75 -19.00 10.80
C LEU A 94 1.32 -20.14 9.96
N ILE A 95 1.71 -21.23 10.63
CA ILE A 95 2.07 -22.47 9.93
C ILE A 95 0.80 -23.07 9.31
N THR A 96 0.84 -23.42 8.04
CA THR A 96 -0.33 -23.91 7.27
C THR A 96 -1.03 -25.08 7.96
N GLN A 97 -0.28 -25.99 8.59
CA GLN A 97 -0.84 -27.17 9.24
C GLN A 97 -1.81 -26.84 10.39
N VAL A 98 -1.61 -25.70 11.07
CA VAL A 98 -2.41 -25.26 12.22
C VAL A 98 -3.33 -24.08 11.90
N SER A 99 -3.35 -23.63 10.64
CA SER A 99 -4.24 -22.56 10.20
C SER A 99 -5.67 -23.08 9.98
N GLU A 100 -6.65 -22.26 10.29
CA GLU A 100 -8.05 -22.54 10.09
C GLU A 100 -8.60 -21.86 8.84
N ALA A 101 -9.74 -22.32 8.33
CA ALA A 101 -10.41 -21.72 7.18
C ALA A 101 -10.73 -20.24 7.39
N ASN A 102 -10.99 -19.82 8.63
CA ASN A 102 -11.23 -18.43 8.98
C ASN A 102 -9.97 -17.57 8.84
N ASP A 103 -8.77 -18.09 9.15
CA ASP A 103 -7.50 -17.39 8.98
C ASP A 103 -7.25 -17.09 7.50
N VAL A 104 -7.47 -18.08 6.63
CA VAL A 104 -7.38 -17.91 5.17
C VAL A 104 -8.34 -16.82 4.70
N SER A 105 -9.61 -16.94 5.12
CA SER A 105 -10.67 -16.00 4.71
C SER A 105 -10.36 -14.57 5.14
N GLU A 106 -9.92 -14.36 6.39
CA GLU A 106 -9.62 -13.02 6.93
C GLU A 106 -8.45 -12.37 6.21
N ILE A 107 -7.35 -13.10 6.01
CA ILE A 107 -6.16 -12.58 5.34
C ILE A 107 -6.49 -12.19 3.89
N PHE A 108 -7.12 -13.06 3.13
CA PHE A 108 -7.47 -12.77 1.74
C PHE A 108 -8.53 -11.68 1.62
N LYS A 109 -9.50 -11.64 2.52
CA LYS A 109 -10.53 -10.60 2.55
C LYS A 109 -9.93 -9.20 2.62
N ILE A 110 -8.92 -9.00 3.50
CA ILE A 110 -8.32 -7.68 3.72
C ILE A 110 -7.20 -7.41 2.71
N ASN A 111 -6.30 -8.38 2.48
CA ASN A 111 -5.10 -8.13 1.68
C ASN A 111 -5.34 -8.22 0.18
N THR A 112 -6.35 -8.96 -0.26
CA THR A 112 -6.58 -9.25 -1.68
C THR A 112 -7.94 -8.75 -2.16
N PHE A 113 -9.04 -9.20 -1.54
CA PHE A 113 -10.37 -8.88 -2.05
C PHE A 113 -10.74 -7.41 -1.84
N ALA A 114 -10.43 -6.82 -0.69
CA ALA A 114 -10.72 -5.42 -0.43
C ALA A 114 -10.03 -4.47 -1.43
N PRO A 115 -8.71 -4.57 -1.71
CA PRO A 115 -8.09 -3.74 -2.75
C PRO A 115 -8.64 -4.01 -4.17
N ILE A 116 -8.96 -5.26 -4.52
CA ILE A 116 -9.57 -5.59 -5.82
C ILE A 116 -10.94 -4.93 -5.93
N HIS A 117 -11.82 -5.09 -4.94
CA HIS A 117 -13.15 -4.46 -4.93
C HIS A 117 -13.08 -2.93 -4.91
N LEU A 118 -12.10 -2.35 -4.21
CA LEU A 118 -11.89 -0.90 -4.24
C LEU A 118 -11.69 -0.42 -5.67
N ILE A 119 -10.76 -1.03 -6.40
CA ILE A 119 -10.48 -0.63 -7.79
C ILE A 119 -11.66 -0.92 -8.70
N GLN A 120 -12.30 -2.07 -8.54
CA GLN A 120 -13.53 -2.42 -9.27
C GLN A 120 -14.59 -1.32 -9.12
N PHE A 121 -14.90 -0.92 -7.90
CA PHE A 121 -15.89 0.13 -7.64
C PHE A 121 -15.46 1.51 -8.15
N LEU A 122 -14.17 1.86 -8.03
CA LEU A 122 -13.65 3.11 -8.58
C LEU A 122 -13.81 3.16 -10.11
N LEU A 123 -13.57 2.05 -10.80
CA LEU A 123 -13.74 1.95 -12.26
C LEU A 123 -15.22 2.00 -12.67
N GLN A 124 -16.09 1.23 -12.02
CA GLN A 124 -17.54 1.18 -12.26
C GLN A 124 -18.20 2.55 -12.05
N ASN A 125 -17.78 3.28 -11.02
CA ASN A 125 -18.31 4.60 -10.68
C ASN A 125 -17.56 5.75 -11.38
N LYS A 126 -16.64 5.46 -12.33
CA LYS A 126 -15.85 6.44 -13.09
C LYS A 126 -15.10 7.44 -12.18
N LYS A 127 -14.61 6.96 -11.03
CA LYS A 127 -13.90 7.78 -10.03
C LYS A 127 -12.42 7.99 -10.33
N LEU A 128 -11.86 7.36 -11.37
CA LEU A 128 -10.47 7.55 -11.79
C LEU A 128 -10.40 8.48 -12.99
N ASN A 129 -9.56 9.50 -12.90
CA ASN A 129 -9.24 10.41 -14.01
C ASN A 129 -8.45 9.66 -15.11
N LYS A 130 -8.37 10.26 -16.30
CA LYS A 130 -7.36 9.85 -17.29
C LYS A 130 -5.97 10.08 -16.69
N ASN A 131 -5.01 9.23 -17.05
CA ASN A 131 -3.63 9.27 -16.57
C ASN A 131 -3.47 9.08 -15.05
N ALA A 132 -4.49 8.59 -14.35
CA ALA A 132 -4.38 8.24 -12.93
C ALA A 132 -3.32 7.15 -12.70
N SER A 133 -2.78 7.09 -11.48
CA SER A 133 -1.81 6.06 -11.08
C SER A 133 -2.33 5.25 -9.89
N ILE A 134 -2.32 3.93 -10.02
CA ILE A 134 -2.69 2.98 -8.97
C ILE A 134 -1.42 2.27 -8.49
N VAL A 135 -1.17 2.32 -7.20
CA VAL A 135 -0.04 1.65 -6.56
C VAL A 135 -0.54 0.74 -5.46
N PHE A 136 -0.32 -0.57 -5.62
CA PHE A 136 -0.62 -1.55 -4.57
C PHE A 136 0.61 -1.78 -3.70
N LEU A 137 0.42 -1.81 -2.37
CA LEU A 137 1.44 -2.26 -1.44
C LEU A 137 1.35 -3.78 -1.31
N SER A 138 2.23 -4.47 -2.03
CA SER A 138 2.44 -5.92 -1.95
C SER A 138 3.50 -6.27 -0.90
N SER A 139 4.39 -7.20 -1.18
CA SER A 139 5.48 -7.62 -0.30
C SER A 139 6.52 -8.40 -1.12
N ILE A 140 7.74 -8.52 -0.61
CA ILE A 140 8.68 -9.55 -1.11
C ILE A 140 8.12 -10.97 -0.90
N SER A 141 7.32 -11.16 0.17
CA SER A 141 6.74 -12.47 0.49
C SER A 141 5.75 -12.92 -0.57
N GLY A 142 5.96 -14.12 -1.09
CA GLY A 142 5.12 -14.75 -2.10
C GLY A 142 5.45 -14.34 -3.55
N VAL A 143 6.16 -13.22 -3.76
CA VAL A 143 6.58 -12.77 -5.10
C VAL A 143 8.05 -13.10 -5.34
N TYR A 144 8.91 -12.78 -4.38
CA TYR A 144 10.37 -12.93 -4.50
C TYR A 144 10.95 -13.98 -3.55
N CYS A 145 10.32 -14.20 -2.41
CA CYS A 145 10.77 -15.19 -1.44
C CYS A 145 9.60 -15.79 -0.66
N GLY A 146 9.87 -16.90 0.03
CA GLY A 146 8.99 -17.51 1.01
C GLY A 146 9.53 -17.31 2.42
N ALA A 147 8.65 -17.44 3.42
CA ALA A 147 9.02 -17.47 4.83
C ALA A 147 8.21 -18.55 5.56
N ILE A 148 8.79 -19.18 6.58
CA ILE A 148 8.06 -20.13 7.44
C ILE A 148 6.92 -19.38 8.12
N GLY A 149 5.71 -19.93 8.05
CA GLY A 149 4.49 -19.27 8.56
C GLY A 149 3.97 -18.13 7.69
N GLY A 150 4.62 -17.81 6.56
CA GLY A 150 4.24 -16.75 5.63
C GLY A 150 3.37 -17.20 4.47
N SER A 151 2.94 -18.46 4.41
CA SER A 151 2.22 -19.01 3.25
C SER A 151 0.94 -18.24 2.91
N LEU A 152 0.07 -17.99 3.89
CA LEU A 152 -1.20 -17.29 3.67
C LEU A 152 -0.97 -15.81 3.33
N TYR A 153 -0.11 -15.15 4.09
CA TYR A 153 0.24 -13.75 3.85
C TYR A 153 0.89 -13.56 2.48
N GLY A 154 1.93 -14.35 2.17
CA GLY A 154 2.64 -14.29 0.91
C GLY A 154 1.72 -14.54 -0.28
N SER A 155 0.86 -15.58 -0.21
CA SER A 155 -0.12 -15.86 -1.26
C SER A 155 -1.10 -14.70 -1.46
N SER A 156 -1.59 -14.07 -0.38
CA SER A 156 -2.50 -12.94 -0.47
C SER A 156 -1.86 -11.71 -1.13
N LYS A 157 -0.56 -11.49 -0.91
CA LYS A 157 0.19 -10.38 -1.51
C LYS A 157 0.59 -10.68 -2.96
N ALA A 158 1.01 -11.91 -3.26
CA ALA A 158 1.32 -12.35 -4.63
C ALA A 158 0.10 -12.22 -5.56
N ALA A 159 -1.12 -12.45 -5.05
CA ALA A 159 -2.35 -12.26 -5.81
C ALA A 159 -2.52 -10.82 -6.32
N LEU A 160 -2.08 -9.80 -5.57
CA LEU A 160 -2.11 -8.41 -6.00
C LEU A 160 -1.14 -8.14 -7.16
N ASP A 161 0.04 -8.77 -7.16
CA ASP A 161 0.99 -8.66 -8.27
C ASP A 161 0.41 -9.22 -9.57
N GLY A 162 -0.23 -10.40 -9.51
CA GLY A 162 -0.92 -10.97 -10.65
C GLY A 162 -2.07 -10.09 -11.14
N PHE A 163 -2.91 -9.61 -10.22
CA PHE A 163 -4.02 -8.72 -10.52
C PHE A 163 -3.56 -7.40 -11.15
N SER A 164 -2.50 -6.78 -10.61
CA SER A 164 -1.98 -5.49 -11.08
C SER A 164 -1.50 -5.53 -12.53
N LYS A 165 -0.86 -6.62 -12.95
CA LYS A 165 -0.35 -6.80 -14.31
C LYS A 165 -1.49 -6.89 -15.33
N ALA A 166 -2.53 -7.67 -15.04
CA ALA A 166 -3.70 -7.78 -15.90
C ALA A 166 -4.46 -6.44 -15.95
N LEU A 167 -4.70 -5.82 -14.78
CA LEU A 167 -5.37 -4.53 -14.70
C LEU A 167 -4.63 -3.43 -15.47
N ALA A 168 -3.29 -3.42 -15.44
CA ALA A 168 -2.49 -2.46 -16.20
C ALA A 168 -2.82 -2.47 -17.69
N LEU A 169 -3.04 -3.65 -18.27
CA LEU A 169 -3.44 -3.79 -19.67
C LEU A 169 -4.88 -3.31 -19.91
N GLU A 170 -5.80 -3.65 -19.01
CA GLU A 170 -7.23 -3.30 -19.14
C GLU A 170 -7.47 -1.79 -19.12
N VAL A 171 -6.67 -1.02 -18.36
CA VAL A 171 -6.88 0.42 -18.18
C VAL A 171 -5.91 1.30 -18.97
N ALA A 172 -4.96 0.70 -19.70
CA ALA A 172 -3.92 1.40 -20.45
C ALA A 172 -4.46 2.39 -21.48
N SER A 173 -5.59 2.05 -22.15
CA SER A 173 -6.23 2.94 -23.12
C SER A 173 -6.71 4.27 -22.54
N ARG A 174 -6.86 4.36 -21.21
CA ARG A 174 -7.18 5.58 -20.45
C ARG A 174 -5.94 6.31 -19.94
N GLY A 175 -4.72 5.82 -20.24
CA GLY A 175 -3.46 6.29 -19.68
C GLY A 175 -3.29 5.94 -18.20
N ILE A 176 -4.17 5.12 -17.61
CA ILE A 176 -4.08 4.75 -16.19
C ILE A 176 -2.94 3.75 -16.02
N ARG A 177 -2.04 4.04 -15.09
CA ARG A 177 -0.90 3.18 -14.74
C ARG A 177 -1.21 2.36 -13.49
N VAL A 178 -0.74 1.11 -13.46
CA VAL A 178 -0.94 0.21 -12.32
C VAL A 178 0.38 -0.48 -12.00
N ASN A 179 0.86 -0.32 -10.78
CA ASN A 179 2.12 -0.88 -10.34
C ASN A 179 1.99 -1.44 -8.92
N THR A 180 2.93 -2.30 -8.52
CA THR A 180 3.07 -2.73 -7.12
C THR A 180 4.40 -2.26 -6.55
N VAL A 181 4.42 -1.99 -5.26
CA VAL A 181 5.63 -1.83 -4.45
C VAL A 181 5.74 -3.05 -3.54
N ASN A 182 6.90 -3.67 -3.51
CA ASN A 182 7.16 -4.92 -2.81
C ASN A 182 8.23 -4.70 -1.72
N PRO A 183 7.83 -4.23 -0.53
CA PRO A 183 8.77 -3.99 0.55
C PRO A 183 9.33 -5.28 1.14
N GLY A 184 10.60 -5.24 1.55
CA GLY A 184 11.15 -6.12 2.57
C GLY A 184 10.65 -5.75 3.97
N MET A 185 11.41 -6.12 4.99
CA MET A 185 11.08 -5.74 6.36
C MET A 185 11.23 -4.22 6.56
N VAL A 186 10.15 -3.58 6.99
CA VAL A 186 10.07 -2.14 7.26
C VAL A 186 9.72 -1.89 8.72
N ASN A 187 10.49 -1.04 9.38
CA ASN A 187 10.17 -0.63 10.75
C ASN A 187 8.94 0.29 10.76
N THR A 188 7.81 -0.29 11.13
CA THR A 188 6.51 0.40 11.24
C THR A 188 6.06 0.57 12.69
N GLY A 189 6.97 0.40 13.68
CA GLY A 189 6.64 0.22 15.09
C GLY A 189 6.11 -1.20 15.38
N ILE A 190 6.30 -2.14 14.44
CA ILE A 190 5.90 -3.54 14.64
C ILE A 190 6.82 -4.23 15.65
N PHE A 191 8.10 -3.83 15.67
CA PHE A 191 9.09 -4.39 16.60
C PHE A 191 8.77 -4.04 18.05
N ASP A 192 8.18 -2.88 18.33
CA ASP A 192 7.78 -2.45 19.67
C ASP A 192 6.65 -3.32 20.26
N ARG A 193 6.02 -4.16 19.42
CA ARG A 193 4.87 -5.00 19.76
C ARG A 193 5.16 -6.49 19.69
N THR A 194 6.39 -6.86 19.33
CA THR A 194 6.80 -8.26 19.22
C THR A 194 7.73 -8.62 20.38
N SER A 195 7.74 -9.90 20.77
CA SER A 195 8.66 -10.45 21.77
C SER A 195 10.04 -10.80 21.18
N ILE A 196 10.41 -10.20 20.05
CA ILE A 196 11.70 -10.44 19.40
C ILE A 196 12.77 -9.70 20.19
N SER A 197 13.82 -10.42 20.61
CA SER A 197 14.94 -9.82 21.34
C SER A 197 15.82 -8.97 20.44
N GLN A 198 16.56 -8.03 21.04
CA GLN A 198 17.53 -7.20 20.33
C GLN A 198 18.55 -8.05 19.57
N ASP A 199 19.05 -9.12 20.20
CA ASP A 199 20.02 -10.03 19.58
C ASP A 199 19.45 -10.73 18.34
N GLN A 200 18.17 -11.12 18.37
CA GLN A 200 17.49 -11.71 17.23
C GLN A 200 17.33 -10.72 16.07
N LEU A 201 17.04 -9.45 16.38
CA LEU A 201 16.98 -8.39 15.37
C LEU A 201 18.35 -8.12 14.75
N GLU A 202 19.42 -8.09 15.55
CA GLU A 202 20.79 -7.89 15.07
C GLU A 202 21.26 -9.07 14.20
N GLU A 203 20.90 -10.30 14.56
CA GLU A 203 21.20 -11.48 13.74
C GLU A 203 20.46 -11.43 12.40
N ASP A 204 19.16 -11.09 12.41
CA ASP A 204 18.38 -10.96 11.18
C ASP A 204 18.91 -9.84 10.28
N LEU A 205 19.41 -8.73 10.84
CA LEU A 205 20.02 -7.64 10.08
C LEU A 205 21.24 -8.08 9.24
N LYS A 206 21.93 -9.16 9.60
CA LYS A 206 23.02 -9.71 8.79
C LYS A 206 22.55 -10.18 7.43
N ASN A 207 21.27 -10.52 7.31
CA ASN A 207 20.63 -10.94 6.05
C ASN A 207 20.38 -9.77 5.08
N TYR A 208 20.48 -8.52 5.55
CA TYR A 208 20.27 -7.33 4.71
C TYR A 208 21.61 -6.77 4.24
N PRO A 209 21.92 -6.76 2.93
CA PRO A 209 23.15 -6.13 2.41
C PRO A 209 23.34 -4.69 2.87
N LEU A 210 22.25 -3.89 2.92
CA LEU A 210 22.30 -2.51 3.40
C LEU A 210 22.33 -2.35 4.92
N LYS A 211 22.43 -3.47 5.69
CA LYS A 211 22.61 -3.52 7.15
C LYS A 211 21.59 -2.70 7.95
N ARG A 212 20.40 -2.56 7.43
CA ARG A 212 19.26 -1.96 8.13
C ARG A 212 17.93 -2.48 7.59
N TYR A 213 16.90 -2.40 8.39
CA TYR A 213 15.52 -2.49 7.92
C TYR A 213 15.11 -1.23 7.14
N GLY A 214 14.11 -1.37 6.29
CA GLY A 214 13.50 -0.22 5.62
C GLY A 214 12.84 0.73 6.63
N LYS A 215 12.88 2.02 6.32
CA LYS A 215 12.05 3.04 6.98
C LYS A 215 10.75 3.17 6.21
N THR A 216 9.69 3.61 6.87
CA THR A 216 8.41 3.88 6.19
C THR A 216 8.56 4.92 5.07
N SER A 217 9.50 5.87 5.23
CA SER A 217 9.84 6.86 4.20
C SER A 217 10.49 6.24 2.95
N ASP A 218 11.28 5.16 3.07
CA ASP A 218 11.86 4.48 1.90
C ASP A 218 10.75 3.99 0.96
N ILE A 219 9.64 3.51 1.53
CA ILE A 219 8.48 3.04 0.77
C ILE A 219 7.62 4.21 0.28
N ALA A 220 7.41 5.22 1.14
CA ALA A 220 6.59 6.38 0.78
C ALA A 220 7.16 7.11 -0.44
N TYR A 221 8.47 7.30 -0.53
CA TYR A 221 9.12 7.98 -1.66
C TYR A 221 9.01 7.18 -2.97
N ALA A 222 9.06 5.85 -2.90
CA ALA A 222 8.82 5.01 -4.06
C ALA A 222 7.35 5.08 -4.53
N VAL A 223 6.40 5.17 -3.60
CA VAL A 223 4.99 5.38 -3.94
C VAL A 223 4.79 6.75 -4.59
N ILE A 224 5.40 7.82 -4.06
CA ILE A 224 5.37 9.16 -4.68
C ILE A 224 5.94 9.10 -6.11
N TYR A 225 7.07 8.44 -6.30
CA TYR A 225 7.65 8.26 -7.63
C TYR A 225 6.64 7.66 -8.60
N LEU A 226 6.00 6.55 -8.22
CA LEU A 226 5.02 5.87 -9.07
C LEU A 226 3.71 6.69 -9.26
N LEU A 227 3.32 7.53 -8.29
CA LEU A 227 2.15 8.40 -8.39
C LEU A 227 2.42 9.66 -9.23
N SER A 228 3.68 10.10 -9.33
CA SER A 228 4.08 11.32 -10.03
C SER A 228 4.18 11.11 -11.55
N ASP A 229 4.28 12.22 -12.28
CA ASP A 229 4.36 12.19 -13.74
C ASP A 229 5.74 11.73 -14.25
N VAL A 230 6.79 11.74 -13.41
CA VAL A 230 8.10 11.17 -13.79
C VAL A 230 8.06 9.66 -14.06
N ALA A 231 7.01 8.98 -13.59
CA ALA A 231 6.78 7.56 -13.84
C ALA A 231 5.77 7.29 -14.97
N GLU A 232 5.51 8.25 -15.86
CA GLU A 232 4.46 8.14 -16.91
C GLU A 232 4.67 6.95 -17.85
N TRP A 233 5.92 6.46 -18.01
CA TRP A 233 6.27 5.30 -18.83
C TRP A 233 6.40 3.99 -18.04
N ILE A 234 5.87 3.94 -16.79
CA ILE A 234 5.97 2.79 -15.89
C ILE A 234 4.58 2.27 -15.54
N THR A 235 4.24 1.08 -16.06
CA THR A 235 3.02 0.35 -15.72
C THR A 235 3.26 -1.16 -15.72
N GLY A 236 2.55 -1.91 -14.88
CA GLY A 236 2.69 -3.36 -14.74
C GLY A 236 3.96 -3.80 -13.99
N THR A 237 4.72 -2.86 -13.38
CA THR A 237 5.95 -3.21 -12.65
C THR A 237 5.67 -3.65 -11.22
N SER A 238 6.54 -4.56 -10.74
CA SER A 238 6.65 -4.97 -9.34
C SER A 238 7.96 -4.38 -8.79
N LEU A 239 7.88 -3.20 -8.17
CA LEU A 239 9.06 -2.47 -7.68
C LEU A 239 9.53 -3.04 -6.35
N LEU A 240 10.67 -3.72 -6.37
CA LEU A 240 11.31 -4.33 -5.21
C LEU A 240 12.05 -3.29 -4.36
N ILE A 241 11.80 -3.27 -3.03
CA ILE A 241 12.46 -2.37 -2.08
C ILE A 241 12.74 -3.16 -0.78
N ASP A 242 13.86 -3.85 -0.73
CA ASP A 242 14.16 -4.82 0.32
C ASP A 242 15.57 -4.72 0.93
N GLY A 243 16.33 -3.69 0.57
CA GLY A 243 17.71 -3.54 1.04
C GLY A 243 18.66 -4.63 0.54
N GLY A 244 18.27 -5.33 -0.54
CA GLY A 244 19.01 -6.44 -1.14
C GLY A 244 18.76 -7.80 -0.49
N PHE A 245 17.77 -7.92 0.38
CA PHE A 245 17.47 -9.16 1.09
C PHE A 245 17.27 -10.36 0.16
N THR A 246 16.60 -10.18 -0.97
CA THR A 246 16.28 -11.26 -1.92
C THR A 246 17.39 -11.58 -2.93
N LEU A 247 18.57 -10.94 -2.82
CA LEU A 247 19.71 -11.18 -3.71
C LEU A 247 20.61 -12.35 -3.24
N LYS A 248 20.25 -13.01 -2.15
CA LYS A 248 21.03 -14.12 -1.57
C LYS A 248 20.36 -15.46 -1.83
#